data_ef762cbe9d33cec3572115efcd82cc26
#
_entry.id   ef762cbe9d33cec3572115efcd82cc26
#
_cell.length_a   1.000
_cell.length_b   1.000
_cell.length_c   1.000
_cell.angle_alpha   90.00
_cell.angle_beta   90.00
_cell.angle_gamma   90.00
#
_symmetry.space_group_name_H-M   'P 1'
#
loop_
_entity.id
_entity.type
_entity.pdbx_description
1 polymer ?
#
loop_
_entity_poly.entity_id
_entity_poly.type
_entity_poly.pdbx_seq_one_letter_code
_entity_poly.pdbx_strand_id
1 'polypeptide(L)'
;MICLSDNTATNILIDHLGMENINNFLKNSGYCDTILGRKMMDIEAKKLNKDNFTSPKDSEKVLDILCNDKDSLDMLKNQACNNKLHLYIPEEEILAHKTGELPSVEHDVGRLYFNNGWVDILVFTQDLKENIDGILINNEIGKIVYEYYKNRGY
;
A
#
# COMPACT_ATOMS: atom_id res chain seq x y z
N MET A 1 9.41 8.33 -4.66
CA MET A 1 7.95 8.14 -4.56
C MET A 1 7.61 6.95 -3.65
N ILE A 2 7.88 5.69 -4.01
CA ILE A 2 7.43 4.50 -3.24
C ILE A 2 8.02 4.52 -1.81
N CYS A 3 9.33 4.60 -1.64
CA CYS A 3 10.00 4.50 -0.33
C CYS A 3 9.60 5.59 0.67
N LEU A 4 9.39 6.83 0.20
CA LEU A 4 9.13 8.01 1.03
C LEU A 4 7.70 8.53 0.94
N SER A 5 6.83 7.88 0.17
CA SER A 5 5.46 8.37 -0.13
C SER A 5 5.42 9.84 -0.62
N ASP A 6 6.41 10.25 -1.45
CA ASP A 6 6.54 11.62 -1.91
C ASP A 6 5.42 11.99 -2.91
N ASN A 7 4.55 12.92 -2.50
CA ASN A 7 3.40 13.37 -3.28
C ASN A 7 3.81 14.19 -4.51
N THR A 8 4.91 14.95 -4.44
CA THR A 8 5.41 15.75 -5.57
C THR A 8 5.90 14.84 -6.67
N ALA A 9 6.72 13.84 -6.33
CA ALA A 9 7.19 12.83 -7.28
C ALA A 9 6.03 12.05 -7.90
N THR A 10 5.01 11.71 -7.10
CA THR A 10 3.78 11.06 -7.61
C THR A 10 3.06 11.94 -8.63
N ASN A 11 2.88 13.22 -8.32
CA ASN A 11 2.19 14.15 -9.23
C ASN A 11 2.97 14.41 -10.53
N ILE A 12 4.31 14.43 -10.48
CA ILE A 12 5.14 14.52 -11.68
C ILE A 12 4.90 13.33 -12.60
N LEU A 13 4.81 12.11 -12.06
CA LEU A 13 4.52 10.91 -12.84
C LEU A 13 3.09 10.91 -13.39
N ILE A 14 2.11 11.39 -12.62
CA ILE A 14 0.72 11.55 -13.09
C ILE A 14 0.67 12.54 -14.26
N ASP A 15 1.40 13.65 -14.18
CA ASP A 15 1.47 14.64 -15.28
C ASP A 15 2.16 14.09 -16.52
N HIS A 16 3.22 13.31 -16.32
CA HIS A 16 3.98 12.70 -17.43
C HIS A 16 3.18 11.63 -18.17
N LEU A 17 2.49 10.76 -17.44
CA LEU A 17 1.71 9.64 -18.00
C LEU A 17 0.31 10.07 -18.46
N GLY A 18 -0.25 11.08 -17.84
CA GLY A 18 -1.63 11.51 -18.02
C GLY A 18 -2.63 10.67 -17.23
N MET A 19 -3.47 11.35 -16.45
CA MET A 19 -4.46 10.70 -15.59
C MET A 19 -5.44 9.81 -16.38
N GLU A 20 -5.85 10.24 -17.56
CA GLU A 20 -6.74 9.48 -18.43
C GLU A 20 -6.07 8.17 -18.90
N ASN A 21 -4.79 8.24 -19.31
CA ASN A 21 -4.04 7.05 -19.73
C ASN A 21 -3.87 6.05 -18.59
N ILE A 22 -3.61 6.54 -17.36
CA ILE A 22 -3.52 5.70 -16.17
C ILE A 22 -4.87 4.99 -15.94
N ASN A 23 -5.98 5.71 -15.94
CA ASN A 23 -7.30 5.13 -15.73
C ASN A 23 -7.71 4.15 -16.86
N ASN A 24 -7.37 4.45 -18.10
CA ASN A 24 -7.61 3.53 -19.22
C ASN A 24 -6.79 2.24 -19.08
N PHE A 25 -5.53 2.34 -18.66
CA PHE A 25 -4.71 1.16 -18.34
C PHE A 25 -5.34 0.33 -17.21
N LEU A 26 -5.72 0.95 -16.10
CA LEU A 26 -6.36 0.27 -14.97
C LEU A 26 -7.61 -0.48 -15.42
N LYS A 27 -8.51 0.18 -16.13
CA LYS A 27 -9.75 -0.42 -16.65
C LYS A 27 -9.48 -1.59 -17.59
N ASN A 28 -8.57 -1.43 -18.56
CA ASN A 28 -8.25 -2.45 -19.55
C ASN A 28 -7.52 -3.66 -18.94
N SER A 29 -6.82 -3.45 -17.83
CA SER A 29 -6.12 -4.51 -17.07
C SER A 29 -7.00 -5.17 -15.99
N GLY A 30 -8.30 -4.81 -15.91
CA GLY A 30 -9.24 -5.46 -15.01
C GLY A 30 -9.13 -5.01 -13.54
N TYR A 31 -8.64 -3.80 -13.30
CA TYR A 31 -8.70 -3.14 -11.99
C TYR A 31 -10.05 -2.41 -11.88
N CYS A 32 -11.06 -3.14 -11.40
CA CYS A 32 -12.45 -2.66 -11.45
C CYS A 32 -12.79 -1.66 -10.34
N ASP A 33 -12.04 -1.71 -9.23
CA ASP A 33 -12.29 -0.91 -8.04
C ASP A 33 -11.27 0.23 -7.89
N THR A 34 -10.35 0.39 -8.86
CA THR A 34 -9.25 1.37 -8.78
C THR A 34 -9.47 2.50 -9.78
N ILE A 35 -9.46 3.73 -9.25
CA ILE A 35 -9.55 4.95 -10.05
C ILE A 35 -8.62 6.03 -9.49
N LEU A 36 -7.91 6.72 -10.38
CA LEU A 36 -7.18 7.93 -10.08
C LEU A 36 -8.06 9.13 -10.43
N GLY A 37 -8.77 9.67 -9.44
CA GLY A 37 -9.73 10.77 -9.63
C GLY A 37 -9.13 12.17 -9.45
N ARG A 38 -7.97 12.27 -8.77
CA ARG A 38 -7.29 13.54 -8.50
C ARG A 38 -5.79 13.36 -8.27
N LYS A 39 -5.05 14.45 -8.40
CA LYS A 39 -3.65 14.49 -7.96
C LYS A 39 -3.54 14.38 -6.43
N MET A 40 -2.36 14.03 -5.97
CA MET A 40 -2.04 14.03 -4.55
C MET A 40 -2.15 15.45 -4.00
N MET A 41 -2.75 15.60 -2.82
CA MET A 41 -2.98 16.87 -2.11
C MET A 41 -3.92 17.87 -2.83
N ASP A 42 -4.63 17.46 -3.87
CA ASP A 42 -5.64 18.31 -4.53
C ASP A 42 -6.95 18.31 -3.72
N ILE A 43 -7.01 19.24 -2.75
CA ILE A 43 -8.15 19.39 -1.84
C ILE A 43 -9.38 19.95 -2.57
N GLU A 44 -9.17 20.78 -3.59
CA GLU A 44 -10.29 21.37 -4.34
C GLU A 44 -11.00 20.30 -5.19
N ALA A 45 -10.26 19.40 -5.84
CA ALA A 45 -10.85 18.26 -6.53
C ALA A 45 -11.64 17.36 -5.54
N LYS A 46 -11.10 17.14 -4.33
CA LYS A 46 -11.79 16.35 -3.29
C LYS A 46 -13.14 16.98 -2.87
N LYS A 47 -13.22 18.31 -2.73
CA LYS A 47 -14.47 19.03 -2.44
C LYS A 47 -15.52 18.85 -3.56
N LEU A 48 -15.08 18.57 -4.79
CA LEU A 48 -15.93 18.27 -5.93
C LEU A 48 -16.24 16.76 -6.08
N ASN A 49 -16.07 15.98 -5.00
CA ASN A 49 -16.25 14.53 -4.96
C ASN A 49 -15.37 13.75 -5.93
N LYS A 50 -14.23 14.33 -6.34
CA LYS A 50 -13.19 13.60 -7.07
C LYS A 50 -12.19 13.06 -6.05
N ASP A 51 -12.09 11.74 -5.94
CA ASP A 51 -11.11 11.11 -5.04
C ASP A 51 -10.47 9.90 -5.71
N ASN A 52 -9.40 9.39 -5.08
CA ASN A 52 -8.71 8.20 -5.52
C ASN A 52 -9.27 7.01 -4.74
N PHE A 53 -9.61 5.94 -5.43
CA PHE A 53 -10.17 4.73 -4.83
C PHE A 53 -9.40 3.50 -5.29
N THR A 54 -9.35 2.50 -4.42
CA THR A 54 -8.87 1.16 -4.71
C THR A 54 -9.53 0.16 -3.76
N SER A 55 -9.31 -1.13 -3.99
CA SER A 55 -9.73 -2.22 -3.10
C SER A 55 -8.53 -3.10 -2.71
N PRO A 56 -8.64 -3.88 -1.63
CA PRO A 56 -7.63 -4.89 -1.30
C PRO A 56 -7.34 -5.84 -2.47
N LYS A 57 -8.38 -6.27 -3.18
CA LYS A 57 -8.27 -7.16 -4.33
C LYS A 57 -7.47 -6.57 -5.49
N ASP A 58 -7.70 -5.31 -5.83
CA ASP A 58 -6.93 -4.64 -6.89
C ASP A 58 -5.51 -4.33 -6.42
N SER A 59 -5.33 -3.96 -5.15
CA SER A 59 -4.01 -3.72 -4.57
C SER A 59 -3.16 -4.98 -4.49
N GLU A 60 -3.75 -6.15 -4.23
CA GLU A 60 -3.06 -7.46 -4.28
C GLU A 60 -2.45 -7.70 -5.66
N LYS A 61 -3.23 -7.48 -6.73
CA LYS A 61 -2.72 -7.65 -8.12
C LYS A 61 -1.55 -6.72 -8.42
N VAL A 62 -1.62 -5.45 -7.96
CA VAL A 62 -0.52 -4.50 -8.14
C VAL A 62 0.70 -4.94 -7.33
N LEU A 63 0.51 -5.35 -6.07
CA LEU A 63 1.58 -5.84 -5.20
C LEU A 63 2.29 -7.04 -5.84
N ASP A 64 1.54 -7.99 -6.40
CA ASP A 64 2.12 -9.16 -7.07
C ASP A 64 3.01 -8.76 -8.26
N ILE A 65 2.55 -7.84 -9.11
CA ILE A 65 3.34 -7.32 -10.23
C ILE A 65 4.63 -6.66 -9.73
N LEU A 66 4.52 -5.77 -8.71
CA LEU A 66 5.66 -5.03 -8.17
C LEU A 66 6.66 -5.95 -7.45
N CYS A 67 6.19 -6.99 -6.77
CA CYS A 67 7.06 -7.96 -6.11
C CYS A 67 7.76 -8.92 -7.10
N ASN A 68 7.26 -9.05 -8.32
CA ASN A 68 7.89 -9.85 -9.38
C ASN A 68 8.87 -9.02 -10.25
N ASP A 69 8.90 -7.69 -10.11
CA ASP A 69 9.88 -6.82 -10.72
C ASP A 69 10.97 -6.44 -9.72
N LYS A 70 12.24 -6.70 -10.06
CA LYS A 70 13.35 -6.54 -9.11
C LYS A 70 13.49 -5.12 -8.57
N ASP A 71 13.40 -4.12 -9.43
CA ASP A 71 13.63 -2.73 -9.04
C ASP A 71 12.46 -2.23 -8.17
N SER A 72 11.23 -2.60 -8.50
CA SER A 72 10.04 -2.28 -7.72
C SER A 72 10.04 -2.97 -6.35
N LEU A 73 10.44 -4.25 -6.30
CA LEU A 73 10.59 -4.99 -5.06
C LEU A 73 11.62 -4.34 -4.13
N ASP A 74 12.77 -3.93 -4.68
CA ASP A 74 13.79 -3.25 -3.89
C ASP A 74 13.27 -1.89 -3.35
N MET A 75 12.45 -1.17 -4.11
CA MET A 75 11.81 0.05 -3.61
C MET A 75 10.81 -0.24 -2.47
N LEU A 76 10.00 -1.29 -2.56
CA LEU A 76 9.05 -1.68 -1.53
C LEU A 76 9.74 -2.13 -0.23
N LYS A 77 10.85 -2.86 -0.32
CA LYS A 77 11.67 -3.27 0.84
C LYS A 77 12.30 -2.07 1.56
N ASN A 78 12.53 -0.97 0.86
CA ASN A 78 13.10 0.26 1.40
C ASN A 78 12.02 1.27 1.83
N GLN A 79 10.82 0.83 2.19
CA GLN A 79 9.78 1.70 2.75
C GLN A 79 10.28 2.33 4.06
N ALA A 80 10.22 3.66 4.14
CA ALA A 80 10.70 4.40 5.30
C ALA A 80 9.68 4.48 6.45
N CYS A 81 8.40 4.23 6.18
CA CYS A 81 7.34 4.28 7.17
C CYS A 81 7.05 2.88 7.72
N ASN A 82 7.67 2.52 8.85
CA ASN A 82 7.64 1.18 9.45
C ASN A 82 6.80 1.10 10.73
N ASN A 83 5.91 2.07 10.97
CA ASN A 83 5.09 2.14 12.18
C ASN A 83 3.74 1.41 12.09
N LYS A 84 3.51 0.62 11.03
CA LYS A 84 2.29 -0.13 10.77
C LYS A 84 2.56 -1.64 10.74
N LEU A 85 2.31 -2.35 9.66
CA LEU A 85 2.51 -3.82 9.57
C LEU A 85 3.90 -4.26 10.06
N HIS A 86 4.93 -3.46 9.79
CA HIS A 86 6.32 -3.81 10.10
C HIS A 86 6.69 -3.68 11.59
N LEU A 87 5.92 -2.94 12.39
CA LEU A 87 6.34 -2.52 13.74
C LEU A 87 6.78 -3.68 14.66
N TYR A 88 6.07 -4.80 14.61
CA TYR A 88 6.35 -5.97 15.45
C TYR A 88 6.96 -7.14 14.67
N ILE A 89 7.29 -6.94 13.41
CA ILE A 89 8.03 -7.90 12.60
C ILE A 89 9.53 -7.63 12.82
N PRO A 90 10.35 -8.64 13.17
CA PRO A 90 11.79 -8.45 13.36
C PRO A 90 12.48 -7.88 12.13
N GLU A 91 13.52 -7.04 12.34
CA GLU A 91 14.24 -6.35 11.27
C GLU A 91 14.97 -7.29 10.28
N GLU A 92 15.27 -8.52 10.71
CA GLU A 92 15.86 -9.56 9.85
C GLU A 92 14.88 -10.17 8.85
N GLU A 93 13.58 -10.00 9.08
CA GLU A 93 12.55 -10.49 8.17
C GLU A 93 12.26 -9.44 7.08
N ILE A 94 11.96 -9.89 5.89
CA ILE A 94 11.75 -9.01 4.75
C ILE A 94 10.26 -8.72 4.57
N LEU A 95 9.86 -7.48 4.77
CA LEU A 95 8.55 -6.99 4.38
C LEU A 95 8.70 -5.97 3.24
N ALA A 96 8.22 -6.32 2.05
CA ALA A 96 8.09 -5.39 0.94
C ALA A 96 6.71 -4.76 0.98
N HIS A 97 6.59 -3.46 1.32
CA HIS A 97 5.28 -2.87 1.60
C HIS A 97 5.14 -1.41 1.17
N LYS A 98 3.88 -0.96 1.13
CA LYS A 98 3.52 0.43 0.88
C LYS A 98 2.42 0.88 1.80
N THR A 99 2.69 1.94 2.53
CA THR A 99 1.72 2.59 3.45
C THR A 99 0.86 3.62 2.73
N GLY A 100 -0.32 3.88 3.29
CA GLY A 100 -1.21 4.98 2.92
C GLY A 100 -1.78 5.65 4.17
N GLU A 101 -1.90 6.99 4.13
CA GLU A 101 -2.38 7.78 5.24
C GLU A 101 -3.20 8.97 4.75
N LEU A 102 -4.37 9.14 5.32
CA LEU A 102 -5.24 10.32 5.18
C LEU A 102 -5.96 10.54 6.51
N PRO A 103 -6.61 11.71 6.72
CA PRO A 103 -7.52 11.86 7.86
C PRO A 103 -8.56 10.72 7.90
N SER A 104 -8.68 10.04 9.03
CA SER A 104 -9.56 8.89 9.27
C SER A 104 -9.25 7.63 8.46
N VAL A 105 -8.04 7.51 7.87
CA VAL A 105 -7.63 6.40 7.00
C VAL A 105 -6.18 6.01 7.27
N GLU A 106 -5.94 4.72 7.54
CA GLU A 106 -4.60 4.15 7.74
C GLU A 106 -4.51 2.82 7.02
N HIS A 107 -3.72 2.77 5.96
CA HIS A 107 -3.53 1.56 5.15
C HIS A 107 -2.08 1.09 5.20
N ASP A 108 -1.91 -0.21 5.08
CA ASP A 108 -0.61 -0.81 4.72
C ASP A 108 -0.85 -2.09 3.92
N VAL A 109 -0.12 -2.25 2.84
CA VAL A 109 -0.17 -3.43 1.98
C VAL A 109 1.25 -3.93 1.76
N GLY A 110 1.50 -5.21 1.98
CA GLY A 110 2.84 -5.75 1.86
C GLY A 110 2.91 -7.25 1.68
N ARG A 111 4.07 -7.68 1.23
CA ARG A 111 4.46 -9.08 1.09
C ARG A 111 5.54 -9.39 2.12
N LEU A 112 5.21 -10.25 3.07
CA LEU A 112 6.15 -10.77 4.08
C LEU A 112 6.77 -12.06 3.57
N TYR A 113 8.11 -12.08 3.49
CA TYR A 113 8.88 -13.22 3.01
C TYR A 113 9.38 -14.07 4.18
N PHE A 114 9.33 -15.38 3.98
CA PHE A 114 9.87 -16.40 4.86
C PHE A 114 10.84 -17.30 4.07
N ASN A 115 11.55 -18.19 4.74
CA ASN A 115 12.49 -19.13 4.09
C ASN A 115 11.81 -20.03 3.04
N ASN A 116 10.56 -20.42 3.27
CA ASN A 116 9.83 -21.38 2.44
C ASN A 116 8.66 -20.75 1.65
N GLY A 117 8.62 -19.42 1.52
CA GLY A 117 7.55 -18.75 0.79
C GLY A 117 7.29 -17.33 1.28
N TRP A 118 6.08 -16.87 1.03
CA TRP A 118 5.65 -15.52 1.39
C TRP A 118 4.15 -15.50 1.67
N VAL A 119 3.69 -14.42 2.30
CA VAL A 119 2.28 -14.11 2.50
C VAL A 119 2.01 -12.65 2.20
N ASP A 120 0.93 -12.36 1.50
CA ASP A 120 0.45 -11.00 1.28
C ASP A 120 -0.49 -10.57 2.42
N ILE A 121 -0.25 -9.37 2.94
CA ILE A 121 -1.01 -8.76 4.02
C ILE A 121 -1.52 -7.42 3.50
N LEU A 122 -2.84 -7.26 3.42
CA LEU A 122 -3.45 -6.03 2.91
C LEU A 122 -4.46 -5.51 3.95
N VAL A 123 -4.10 -4.43 4.62
CA VAL A 123 -4.93 -3.81 5.66
C VAL A 123 -5.42 -2.46 5.19
N PHE A 124 -6.74 -2.34 5.09
CA PHE A 124 -7.45 -1.12 4.72
C PHE A 124 -8.36 -0.72 5.86
N THR A 125 -8.19 0.48 6.37
CA THR A 125 -9.07 1.04 7.39
C THR A 125 -9.66 2.36 6.90
N GLN A 126 -10.89 2.64 7.30
CA GLN A 126 -11.58 3.89 6.98
C GLN A 126 -12.52 4.29 8.10
N ASP A 127 -12.98 5.53 8.07
CA ASP A 127 -13.91 6.09 9.06
C ASP A 127 -13.41 5.97 10.52
N LEU A 128 -12.08 6.01 10.67
CA LEU A 128 -11.45 6.00 11.99
C LEU A 128 -11.78 7.29 12.74
N LYS A 129 -12.03 7.17 14.06
CA LYS A 129 -12.14 8.34 14.94
C LYS A 129 -10.81 9.03 15.10
N GLU A 130 -9.76 8.23 15.35
CA GLU A 130 -8.37 8.67 15.49
C GLU A 130 -7.49 7.79 14.59
N ASN A 131 -6.54 8.39 13.89
CA ASN A 131 -5.62 7.65 13.02
C ASN A 131 -4.80 6.60 13.79
N ILE A 132 -4.53 6.85 15.08
CA ILE A 132 -3.79 5.89 15.92
C ILE A 132 -4.49 4.52 16.01
N ASP A 133 -5.82 4.48 15.99
CA ASP A 133 -6.57 3.21 16.03
C ASP A 133 -6.24 2.35 14.81
N GLY A 134 -6.15 2.97 13.63
CA GLY A 134 -5.77 2.27 12.39
C GLY A 134 -4.31 1.81 12.40
N ILE A 135 -3.40 2.59 12.98
CA ILE A 135 -2.00 2.20 13.16
C ILE A 135 -1.93 0.96 14.06
N LEU A 136 -2.61 0.97 15.21
CA LEU A 136 -2.64 -0.16 16.13
C LEU A 136 -3.23 -1.43 15.50
N ILE A 137 -4.30 -1.30 14.71
CA ILE A 137 -4.88 -2.43 13.96
C ILE A 137 -3.83 -3.02 13.00
N ASN A 138 -3.13 -2.19 12.23
CA ASN A 138 -2.07 -2.65 11.33
C ASN A 138 -0.96 -3.38 12.09
N ASN A 139 -0.52 -2.83 13.23
CA ASN A 139 0.53 -3.42 14.08
C ASN A 139 0.15 -4.82 14.56
N GLU A 140 -1.06 -4.97 15.11
CA GLU A 140 -1.53 -6.25 15.64
C GLU A 140 -1.73 -7.28 14.52
N ILE A 141 -2.24 -6.87 13.35
CA ILE A 141 -2.37 -7.78 12.20
C ILE A 141 -1.00 -8.25 11.72
N GLY A 142 -0.03 -7.35 11.56
CA GLY A 142 1.34 -7.70 11.18
C GLY A 142 1.96 -8.73 12.14
N LYS A 143 1.84 -8.49 13.46
CA LYS A 143 2.30 -9.38 14.51
C LYS A 143 1.64 -10.76 14.44
N ILE A 144 0.31 -10.81 14.38
CA ILE A 144 -0.46 -12.06 14.35
C ILE A 144 -0.07 -12.90 13.14
N VAL A 145 0.03 -12.29 11.95
CA VAL A 145 0.41 -12.98 10.71
C VAL A 145 1.83 -13.52 10.82
N TYR A 146 2.78 -12.69 11.27
CA TYR A 146 4.17 -13.12 11.46
C TYR A 146 4.28 -14.31 12.41
N GLU A 147 3.69 -14.21 13.62
CA GLU A 147 3.72 -15.27 14.63
C GLU A 147 3.06 -16.57 14.11
N TYR A 148 1.95 -16.44 13.39
CA TYR A 148 1.23 -17.59 12.83
C TYR A 148 2.09 -18.39 11.85
N TYR A 149 2.77 -17.73 10.91
CA TYR A 149 3.60 -18.42 9.92
C TYR A 149 4.92 -18.91 10.52
N LYS A 150 5.56 -18.10 11.37
CA LYS A 150 6.82 -18.48 12.05
C LYS A 150 6.66 -19.73 12.90
N ASN A 151 5.57 -19.84 13.65
CA ASN A 151 5.28 -21.01 14.50
C ASN A 151 4.96 -22.28 13.71
N ARG A 152 4.75 -22.19 12.38
CA ARG A 152 4.52 -23.32 11.47
C ARG A 152 5.75 -23.73 10.66
N GLY A 153 6.88 -23.08 10.89
CA GLY A 153 8.16 -23.43 10.24
C GLY A 153 8.32 -22.84 8.84
N TYR A 154 7.60 -21.77 8.56
CA TYR A 154 7.82 -20.99 7.33
C TYR A 154 9.03 -20.08 7.45
#